data_229aea67370c5f09f3756d1d06dfb14a
#
_entry.id   229aea67370c5f09f3756d1d06dfb14a
#
_cell.length_a   1.000
_cell.length_b   1.000
_cell.length_c   1.000
_cell.angle_alpha   90.00
_cell.angle_beta   90.00
_cell.angle_gamma   90.00
#
_symmetry.space_group_name_H-M   'P 1'
#
loop_
_entity.id
_entity.type
_entity.pdbx_description
1 polymer ?
#
loop_
_entity_poly.entity_id
_entity_poly.type
_entity_poly.pdbx_seq_one_letter_code
_entity_poly.pdbx_strand_id
1 'polypeptide(L)'
;MSNKLVEKASKIVKHAAFLAIALYCLSCDSNAIYKSYVDLKDTNWYVKNVPTFTFEVKDETVPYNIYLLVRNASQYPYNNLYVTRYIYGTDGKILSNRLEEIMLFDQKTGKPLGDGLGDIYDHKVISSRNFMFPTKGKYTIKLKQYMRQDPLPYIMSMGVSVEKPLSPKQ
;
A
#
# COMPACT_ATOMS: atom_id res chain seq x y z
N MET A 1 43.77 12.11 -36.56
CA MET A 1 42.31 12.04 -36.79
C MET A 1 41.57 11.05 -35.89
N SER A 2 42.22 10.07 -35.30
CA SER A 2 41.65 8.98 -34.47
C SER A 2 41.06 9.42 -33.12
N ASN A 3 41.72 10.29 -32.36
CA ASN A 3 41.32 10.65 -30.99
C ASN A 3 39.96 11.40 -30.87
N LYS A 4 39.60 12.22 -31.87
CA LYS A 4 38.32 12.94 -31.85
C LYS A 4 37.11 12.01 -32.08
N LEU A 5 37.30 10.93 -32.83
CA LEU A 5 36.28 9.92 -33.07
C LEU A 5 36.01 9.08 -31.80
N VAL A 6 37.05 8.71 -31.07
CA VAL A 6 36.93 7.96 -29.81
C VAL A 6 36.25 8.79 -28.73
N GLU A 7 36.61 10.08 -28.61
CA GLU A 7 35.98 10.99 -27.65
C GLU A 7 34.49 11.23 -27.94
N LYS A 8 34.11 11.34 -29.23
CA LYS A 8 32.74 11.50 -29.66
C LYS A 8 31.90 10.25 -29.40
N ALA A 9 32.46 9.06 -29.63
CA ALA A 9 31.82 7.78 -29.31
C ALA A 9 31.63 7.60 -27.80
N SER A 10 32.63 7.97 -26.97
CA SER A 10 32.51 7.93 -25.50
C SER A 10 31.39 8.84 -24.97
N LYS A 11 31.23 10.04 -25.53
CA LYS A 11 30.14 10.96 -25.14
C LYS A 11 28.75 10.38 -25.53
N ILE A 12 28.63 9.79 -26.70
CA ILE A 12 27.37 9.16 -27.14
C ILE A 12 26.98 7.99 -26.23
N VAL A 13 27.93 7.14 -25.87
CA VAL A 13 27.70 6.00 -24.97
C VAL A 13 27.28 6.48 -23.57
N LYS A 14 27.90 7.53 -23.03
CA LYS A 14 27.51 8.12 -21.73
C LYS A 14 26.10 8.71 -21.76
N HIS A 15 25.70 9.40 -22.82
CA HIS A 15 24.35 9.94 -22.96
C HIS A 15 23.31 8.84 -23.17
N ALA A 16 23.62 7.78 -23.92
CA ALA A 16 22.75 6.63 -24.10
C ALA A 16 22.56 5.85 -22.78
N ALA A 17 23.62 5.67 -21.98
CA ALA A 17 23.54 5.04 -20.66
C ALA A 17 22.72 5.88 -19.67
N PHE A 18 22.88 7.22 -19.69
CA PHE A 18 22.08 8.11 -18.85
C PHE A 18 20.60 8.10 -19.22
N LEU A 19 20.31 8.07 -20.52
CA LEU A 19 18.94 7.98 -21.05
C LEU A 19 18.26 6.63 -20.70
N ALA A 20 19.02 5.53 -20.76
CA ALA A 20 18.53 4.21 -20.36
C ALA A 20 18.20 4.14 -18.86
N ILE A 21 19.04 4.74 -18.00
CA ILE A 21 18.76 4.81 -16.56
C ILE A 21 17.52 5.66 -16.25
N ALA A 22 17.31 6.76 -16.97
CA ALA A 22 16.14 7.62 -16.82
C ALA A 22 14.83 6.91 -17.17
N LEU A 23 14.84 5.99 -18.15
CA LEU A 23 13.67 5.20 -18.55
C LEU A 23 13.29 4.12 -17.51
N TYR A 24 14.21 3.63 -16.69
CA TYR A 24 13.90 2.67 -15.62
C TYR A 24 13.15 3.28 -14.44
N CYS A 25 13.17 4.60 -14.25
CA CYS A 25 12.50 5.28 -13.14
C CYS A 25 10.99 5.48 -13.34
N LEU A 26 10.41 5.10 -14.48
CA LEU A 26 8.98 5.29 -14.79
C LEU A 26 8.09 4.09 -14.44
N SER A 27 8.56 3.16 -13.62
CA SER A 27 7.71 2.08 -13.09
C SER A 27 6.78 2.61 -11.98
N CYS A 28 5.92 3.56 -12.33
CA CYS A 28 4.75 3.87 -11.52
C CYS A 28 3.78 2.69 -11.58
N ASP A 29 3.22 2.30 -10.43
CA ASP A 29 2.14 1.31 -10.29
C ASP A 29 0.90 1.88 -10.98
N SER A 30 0.82 1.68 -12.31
CA SER A 30 -0.10 2.40 -13.23
C SER A 30 -1.58 2.12 -12.96
N ASN A 31 -1.89 1.13 -12.10
CA ASN A 31 -3.26 0.73 -11.79
C ASN A 31 -3.80 1.32 -10.48
N ALA A 32 -2.94 1.84 -9.62
CA ALA A 32 -3.36 2.46 -8.37
C ALA A 32 -3.93 3.86 -8.62
N ILE A 33 -5.21 4.05 -8.28
CA ILE A 33 -5.82 5.40 -8.26
C ILE A 33 -5.50 6.14 -6.97
N TYR A 34 -5.12 5.39 -5.93
CA TYR A 34 -4.74 5.92 -4.62
C TYR A 34 -3.82 4.94 -3.90
N LYS A 35 -2.76 5.46 -3.28
CA LYS A 35 -1.92 4.73 -2.35
C LYS A 35 -1.35 5.71 -1.33
N SER A 36 -1.55 5.45 -0.05
CA SER A 36 -1.06 6.32 1.02
C SER A 36 -0.84 5.53 2.30
N TYR A 37 0.03 6.08 3.14
CA TYR A 37 0.38 5.56 4.46
C TYR A 37 0.22 6.65 5.51
N VAL A 38 -0.05 6.25 6.73
CA VAL A 38 0.01 7.08 7.94
C VAL A 38 1.01 6.40 8.89
N ASP A 39 2.08 7.11 9.21
CA ASP A 39 3.05 6.65 10.18
C ASP A 39 2.48 6.74 11.59
N LEU A 40 2.76 5.73 12.41
CA LEU A 40 2.30 5.63 13.78
C LEU A 40 3.42 6.08 14.72
N LYS A 41 3.08 6.99 15.61
CA LYS A 41 4.05 7.59 16.53
C LYS A 41 4.73 6.52 17.40
N ASP A 42 6.05 6.57 17.47
CA ASP A 42 6.88 5.69 18.30
C ASP A 42 6.61 4.20 18.02
N THR A 43 6.24 3.86 16.76
CA THR A 43 5.86 2.50 16.33
C THR A 43 4.74 1.87 17.17
N ASN A 44 3.86 2.69 17.74
CA ASN A 44 2.75 2.27 18.58
C ASN A 44 1.40 2.67 18.00
N TRP A 45 0.53 1.69 17.82
CA TRP A 45 -0.83 1.97 17.34
C TRP A 45 -1.83 1.98 18.49
N TYR A 46 -2.24 3.17 18.89
CA TYR A 46 -3.29 3.36 19.89
C TYR A 46 -4.67 3.19 19.27
N VAL A 47 -5.63 2.61 20.00
CA VAL A 47 -7.03 2.45 19.57
C VAL A 47 -7.68 3.79 19.18
N LYS A 48 -7.29 4.89 19.85
CA LYS A 48 -7.76 6.24 19.56
C LYS A 48 -7.20 6.82 18.26
N ASN A 49 -6.07 6.30 17.77
CA ASN A 49 -5.46 6.73 16.52
C ASN A 49 -6.11 5.95 15.37
N VAL A 50 -6.95 6.60 14.61
CA VAL A 50 -7.69 6.00 13.50
C VAL A 50 -7.15 6.56 12.18
N PRO A 51 -6.15 5.88 11.54
CA PRO A 51 -5.66 6.27 10.23
C PRO A 51 -6.81 6.47 9.24
N THR A 52 -6.81 7.62 8.57
CA THR A 52 -7.90 8.06 7.72
C THR A 52 -7.35 8.42 6.34
N PHE A 53 -7.96 7.87 5.30
CA PHE A 53 -7.52 7.97 3.92
C PHE A 53 -8.65 8.47 3.07
N THR A 54 -8.48 9.63 2.42
CA THR A 54 -9.49 10.21 1.53
C THR A 54 -8.96 10.20 0.09
N PHE A 55 -9.75 9.69 -0.82
CA PHE A 55 -9.42 9.57 -2.24
C PHE A 55 -10.62 9.86 -3.13
N GLU A 56 -10.37 10.10 -4.41
CA GLU A 56 -11.39 10.39 -5.39
C GLU A 56 -11.58 9.23 -6.38
N VAL A 57 -12.82 8.78 -6.52
CA VAL A 57 -13.24 7.84 -7.56
C VAL A 57 -13.77 8.64 -8.74
N LYS A 58 -13.08 8.53 -9.88
CA LYS A 58 -13.42 9.24 -11.12
C LYS A 58 -14.30 8.42 -12.08
N ASP A 59 -14.35 7.11 -11.86
CA ASP A 59 -15.09 6.18 -12.70
C ASP A 59 -15.75 5.12 -11.82
N GLU A 60 -17.06 5.20 -11.67
CA GLU A 60 -17.88 4.29 -10.87
C GLU A 60 -18.31 3.04 -11.65
N THR A 61 -18.07 3.01 -12.95
CA THR A 61 -18.48 1.90 -13.82
C THR A 61 -17.51 0.73 -13.81
N VAL A 62 -16.32 0.93 -13.26
CA VAL A 62 -15.28 -0.10 -13.15
C VAL A 62 -15.12 -0.58 -11.71
N PRO A 63 -14.80 -1.88 -11.50
CA PRO A 63 -14.49 -2.38 -10.19
C PRO A 63 -13.12 -1.90 -9.69
N TYR A 64 -12.92 -1.95 -8.37
CA TYR A 64 -11.65 -1.62 -7.72
C TYR A 64 -11.26 -2.69 -6.71
N ASN A 65 -9.97 -2.95 -6.59
CA ASN A 65 -9.40 -3.74 -5.51
C ASN A 65 -8.92 -2.79 -4.41
N ILE A 66 -9.29 -3.09 -3.16
CA ILE A 66 -8.87 -2.35 -1.99
C ILE A 66 -7.88 -3.21 -1.22
N TYR A 67 -6.70 -2.67 -0.96
CA TYR A 67 -5.65 -3.32 -0.17
C TYR A 67 -5.41 -2.56 1.11
N LEU A 68 -5.18 -3.30 2.19
CA LEU A 68 -4.58 -2.79 3.41
C LEU A 68 -3.07 -2.97 3.33
N LEU A 69 -2.36 -1.94 3.73
CA LEU A 69 -0.90 -1.90 3.74
C LEU A 69 -0.46 -1.79 5.20
N VAL A 70 0.41 -2.69 5.61
CA VAL A 70 0.92 -2.73 6.99
C VAL A 70 2.43 -2.76 6.94
N ARG A 71 3.08 -1.88 7.70
CA ARG A 71 4.51 -1.97 7.98
C ARG A 71 4.70 -2.27 9.45
N ASN A 72 5.41 -3.35 9.76
CA ASN A 72 5.71 -3.76 11.13
C ASN A 72 7.18 -4.14 11.29
N ALA A 73 7.63 -4.09 12.55
CA ALA A 73 8.94 -4.62 12.92
C ALA A 73 8.84 -6.13 13.25
N SER A 74 9.96 -6.84 13.16
CA SER A 74 10.07 -8.27 13.46
C SER A 74 9.69 -8.61 14.90
N GLN A 75 9.79 -7.64 15.82
CA GLN A 75 9.45 -7.77 17.23
C GLN A 75 7.93 -7.70 17.52
N TYR A 76 7.08 -7.51 16.49
CA TYR A 76 5.63 -7.54 16.68
C TYR A 76 5.19 -8.85 17.35
N PRO A 77 4.44 -8.79 18.48
CA PRO A 77 4.29 -9.95 19.37
C PRO A 77 3.24 -10.98 18.94
N TYR A 78 2.53 -10.73 17.83
CA TYR A 78 1.45 -11.59 17.34
C TYR A 78 1.70 -12.04 15.91
N ASN A 79 1.09 -13.18 15.51
CA ASN A 79 1.14 -13.65 14.13
C ASN A 79 0.15 -12.90 13.22
N ASN A 80 -0.90 -12.30 13.80
CA ASN A 80 -1.98 -11.64 13.09
C ASN A 80 -2.25 -10.23 13.64
N LEU A 81 -3.01 -9.48 12.86
CA LEU A 81 -3.49 -8.14 13.21
C LEU A 81 -4.97 -8.04 12.86
N TYR A 82 -5.82 -7.77 13.86
CA TYR A 82 -7.23 -7.47 13.63
C TYR A 82 -7.45 -5.99 13.44
N VAL A 83 -8.11 -5.63 12.31
CA VAL A 83 -8.40 -4.25 11.93
C VAL A 83 -9.86 -4.14 11.52
N THR A 84 -10.59 -3.18 12.05
CA THR A 84 -11.89 -2.81 11.50
C THR A 84 -11.69 -1.73 10.45
N ARG A 85 -12.08 -2.05 9.21
CA ARG A 85 -12.09 -1.12 8.09
C ARG A 85 -13.50 -0.55 7.91
N TYR A 86 -13.60 0.77 7.85
CA TYR A 86 -14.80 1.52 7.51
C TYR A 86 -14.61 2.20 6.16
N ILE A 87 -15.58 2.08 5.26
CA ILE A 87 -15.66 2.86 4.00
C ILE A 87 -16.83 3.81 4.13
N TYR A 88 -16.57 5.10 3.98
CA TYR A 88 -17.57 6.16 3.97
C TYR A 88 -17.81 6.63 2.53
N GLY A 89 -19.06 6.81 2.17
CA GLY A 89 -19.50 7.33 0.88
C GLY A 89 -19.32 8.84 0.75
N THR A 90 -19.71 9.34 -0.40
CA THR A 90 -19.65 10.77 -0.75
C THR A 90 -20.57 11.63 0.13
N ASP A 91 -21.60 11.01 0.70
CA ASP A 91 -22.56 11.62 1.65
C ASP A 91 -22.10 11.50 3.13
N GLY A 92 -20.91 10.95 3.37
CA GLY A 92 -20.37 10.73 4.71
C GLY A 92 -20.98 9.55 5.46
N LYS A 93 -21.88 8.77 4.87
CA LYS A 93 -22.44 7.57 5.49
C LYS A 93 -21.55 6.36 5.27
N ILE A 94 -21.64 5.40 6.19
CA ILE A 94 -20.90 4.14 6.09
C ILE A 94 -21.50 3.29 4.97
N LEU A 95 -20.69 3.01 3.94
CA LEU A 95 -21.03 2.06 2.88
C LEU A 95 -20.67 0.62 3.26
N SER A 96 -19.59 0.46 4.01
CA SER A 96 -19.09 -0.86 4.42
C SER A 96 -18.29 -0.74 5.71
N ASN A 97 -18.49 -1.71 6.60
CA ASN A 97 -17.58 -1.96 7.72
C ASN A 97 -17.28 -3.45 7.78
N ARG A 98 -16.03 -3.80 8.06
CA ARG A 98 -15.60 -5.19 8.19
C ARG A 98 -14.48 -5.27 9.21
N LEU A 99 -14.57 -6.28 10.09
CA LEU A 99 -13.43 -6.76 10.85
C LEU A 99 -12.62 -7.68 9.93
N GLU A 100 -11.34 -7.38 9.79
CA GLU A 100 -10.41 -8.12 8.93
C GLU A 100 -9.27 -8.65 9.76
N GLU A 101 -8.91 -9.89 9.52
CA GLU A 101 -7.70 -10.51 10.06
C GLU A 101 -6.61 -10.46 9.01
N ILE A 102 -5.48 -9.87 9.37
CA ILE A 102 -4.28 -9.77 8.53
C ILE A 102 -3.23 -10.69 9.14
N MET A 103 -2.81 -11.71 8.42
CA MET A 103 -1.69 -12.55 8.83
C MET A 103 -0.39 -11.86 8.48
N LEU A 104 0.44 -11.58 9.49
CA LEU A 104 1.74 -10.93 9.33
C LEU A 104 2.88 -11.95 9.36
N PHE A 105 2.70 -13.03 10.14
CA PHE A 105 3.67 -14.11 10.25
C PHE A 105 2.98 -15.47 10.09
N ASP A 106 3.68 -16.42 9.53
CA ASP A 106 3.24 -17.80 9.46
C ASP A 106 3.13 -18.39 10.86
N GLN A 107 1.98 -18.95 11.21
CA GLN A 107 1.70 -19.45 12.57
C GLN A 107 2.56 -20.63 12.99
N LYS A 108 3.05 -21.44 12.03
CA LYS A 108 3.83 -22.64 12.31
C LYS A 108 5.31 -22.37 12.38
N THR A 109 5.80 -21.50 11.50
CA THR A 109 7.24 -21.25 11.31
C THR A 109 7.70 -19.94 11.89
N GLY A 110 6.79 -19.02 12.21
CA GLY A 110 7.10 -17.65 12.60
C GLY A 110 7.71 -16.80 11.50
N LYS A 111 7.76 -17.29 10.25
CA LYS A 111 8.30 -16.52 9.13
C LYS A 111 7.38 -15.37 8.75
N PRO A 112 7.92 -14.17 8.46
CA PRO A 112 7.11 -13.06 7.95
C PRO A 112 6.48 -13.42 6.61
N LEU A 113 5.24 -12.99 6.40
CA LEU A 113 4.48 -13.18 5.17
C LEU A 113 4.56 -11.96 4.23
N GLY A 114 5.19 -10.87 4.70
CA GLY A 114 5.45 -9.67 3.91
C GLY A 114 6.84 -9.65 3.30
N ASP A 115 7.05 -8.69 2.42
CA ASP A 115 8.37 -8.38 1.87
C ASP A 115 9.18 -7.57 2.89
N GLY A 116 10.43 -7.92 3.14
CA GLY A 116 11.21 -7.28 4.19
C GLY A 116 12.66 -7.04 3.84
N LEU A 117 13.22 -6.04 4.55
CA LEU A 117 14.66 -5.79 4.59
C LEU A 117 15.07 -5.64 6.05
N GLY A 118 15.93 -6.56 6.54
CA GLY A 118 16.32 -6.60 7.96
C GLY A 118 15.12 -6.93 8.86
N ASP A 119 14.84 -6.05 9.81
CA ASP A 119 13.80 -6.25 10.84
C ASP A 119 12.45 -5.57 10.51
N ILE A 120 12.26 -5.10 9.29
CA ILE A 120 11.05 -4.38 8.86
C ILE A 120 10.39 -5.14 7.73
N TYR A 121 9.07 -5.32 7.82
CA TYR A 121 8.26 -6.04 6.83
C TYR A 121 7.09 -5.19 6.36
N ASP A 122 6.90 -5.18 5.04
CA ASP A 122 5.79 -4.55 4.35
C ASP A 122 4.80 -5.62 3.86
N HIS A 123 3.54 -5.44 4.20
CA HIS A 123 2.46 -6.32 3.78
C HIS A 123 1.47 -5.55 2.92
N LYS A 124 1.08 -6.14 1.79
CA LYS A 124 -0.01 -5.67 0.93
C LYS A 124 -1.08 -6.76 0.88
N VAL A 125 -2.15 -6.59 1.63
CA VAL A 125 -3.19 -7.60 1.82
C VAL A 125 -4.49 -7.15 1.18
N ILE A 126 -5.11 -8.03 0.39
CA ILE A 126 -6.40 -7.72 -0.25
C ILE A 126 -7.51 -7.67 0.80
N SER A 127 -8.18 -6.55 0.88
CA SER A 127 -9.34 -6.31 1.76
C SER A 127 -10.66 -6.49 1.00
N SER A 128 -10.77 -5.95 -0.21
CA SER A 128 -11.92 -6.17 -1.07
C SER A 128 -11.50 -6.33 -2.52
N ARG A 129 -12.05 -7.35 -3.17
CA ARG A 129 -11.92 -7.56 -4.62
C ARG A 129 -13.15 -7.01 -5.32
N ASN A 130 -12.93 -6.39 -6.48
CA ASN A 130 -14.00 -5.92 -7.38
C ASN A 130 -15.06 -5.08 -6.65
N PHE A 131 -14.63 -4.20 -5.73
CA PHE A 131 -15.52 -3.31 -5.02
C PHE A 131 -16.06 -2.24 -5.99
N MET A 132 -17.38 -2.12 -6.06
CA MET A 132 -18.07 -1.10 -6.89
C MET A 132 -18.41 0.09 -6.01
N PHE A 133 -17.88 1.25 -6.35
CA PHE A 133 -18.29 2.51 -5.74
C PHE A 133 -19.58 3.00 -6.41
N PRO A 134 -20.61 3.35 -5.63
CA PRO A 134 -21.94 3.65 -6.22
C PRO A 134 -21.98 4.93 -7.05
N THR A 135 -21.08 5.89 -6.81
CA THR A 135 -21.03 7.18 -7.52
C THR A 135 -19.59 7.68 -7.64
N LYS A 136 -19.32 8.59 -8.58
CA LYS A 136 -18.09 9.39 -8.59
C LYS A 136 -18.03 10.30 -7.37
N GLY A 137 -16.81 10.59 -6.91
CA GLY A 137 -16.57 11.55 -5.85
C GLY A 137 -15.58 11.09 -4.79
N LYS A 138 -15.58 11.80 -3.67
CA LYS A 138 -14.63 11.57 -2.58
C LYS A 138 -15.14 10.52 -1.61
N TYR A 139 -14.31 9.52 -1.35
CA TYR A 139 -14.54 8.45 -0.39
C TYR A 139 -13.49 8.49 0.70
N THR A 140 -13.85 7.98 1.88
CA THR A 140 -12.93 7.94 3.02
C THR A 140 -12.88 6.52 3.58
N ILE A 141 -11.67 5.99 3.75
CA ILE A 141 -11.42 4.74 4.47
C ILE A 141 -10.80 5.08 5.82
N LYS A 142 -11.33 4.49 6.89
CA LYS A 142 -10.76 4.58 8.24
C LYS A 142 -10.40 3.19 8.72
N LEU A 143 -9.22 3.08 9.36
CA LEU A 143 -8.72 1.84 9.92
C LEU A 143 -8.62 1.97 11.44
N LYS A 144 -9.28 1.06 12.16
CA LYS A 144 -9.24 1.02 13.63
C LYS A 144 -8.67 -0.33 14.05
N GLN A 145 -7.61 -0.33 14.87
CA GLN A 145 -7.08 -1.58 15.43
C GLN A 145 -8.11 -2.22 16.37
N TYR A 146 -8.20 -3.56 16.33
CA TYR A 146 -9.14 -4.34 17.13
C TYR A 146 -8.42 -5.47 17.89
N MET A 147 -7.19 -5.17 18.31
CA MET A 147 -6.41 -6.04 19.19
C MET A 147 -6.75 -5.76 20.66
N ARG A 148 -6.45 -6.72 21.53
CA ARG A 148 -6.68 -6.57 23.00
C ARG A 148 -5.67 -5.67 23.67
N GLN A 149 -4.53 -5.42 23.03
CA GLN A 149 -3.45 -4.58 23.54
C GLN A 149 -3.58 -3.14 23.03
N ASP A 150 -3.45 -2.16 23.94
CA ASP A 150 -3.44 -0.73 23.64
C ASP A 150 -2.39 -0.01 24.50
N PRO A 151 -1.33 0.58 23.93
CA PRO A 151 -1.02 0.60 22.51
C PRO A 151 -0.55 -0.77 21.97
N LEU A 152 -0.80 -1.01 20.70
CA LEU A 152 -0.27 -2.14 19.97
C LEU A 152 1.14 -1.78 19.47
N PRO A 153 2.21 -2.43 19.99
CA PRO A 153 3.59 -2.06 19.67
C PRO A 153 4.01 -2.60 18.29
N TYR A 154 5.08 -2.04 17.75
CA TYR A 154 5.79 -2.49 16.56
C TYR A 154 4.98 -2.46 15.25
N ILE A 155 3.86 -1.75 15.22
CA ILE A 155 3.20 -1.34 13.98
C ILE A 155 3.71 0.05 13.64
N MET A 156 4.48 0.15 12.55
CA MET A 156 5.17 1.38 12.14
C MET A 156 4.27 2.29 11.32
N SER A 157 3.51 1.70 10.38
CA SER A 157 2.55 2.45 9.58
C SER A 157 1.40 1.59 9.11
N MET A 158 0.27 2.22 8.89
CA MET A 158 -0.90 1.66 8.21
C MET A 158 -1.17 2.42 6.94
N GLY A 159 -1.63 1.73 5.90
CA GLY A 159 -1.92 2.35 4.63
C GLY A 159 -3.08 1.70 3.90
N VAL A 160 -3.48 2.35 2.81
CA VAL A 160 -4.52 1.88 1.89
C VAL A 160 -4.03 2.07 0.46
N SER A 161 -4.27 1.06 -0.39
CA SER A 161 -4.18 1.20 -1.83
C SER A 161 -5.52 0.85 -2.46
N VAL A 162 -5.97 1.68 -3.41
CA VAL A 162 -7.16 1.44 -4.23
C VAL A 162 -6.72 1.36 -5.68
N GLU A 163 -6.95 0.21 -6.31
CA GLU A 163 -6.36 -0.12 -7.60
C GLU A 163 -7.44 -0.63 -8.55
N LYS A 164 -7.32 -0.30 -9.83
CA LYS A 164 -8.09 -0.98 -10.87
C LYS A 164 -7.57 -2.42 -10.99
N PRO A 165 -8.44 -3.43 -11.19
CA PRO A 165 -7.98 -4.78 -11.48
C PRO A 165 -7.05 -4.78 -12.70
N LEU A 166 -6.03 -5.62 -12.66
CA LEU A 166 -5.21 -5.87 -13.84
C LEU A 166 -6.13 -6.48 -14.91
N SER A 167 -6.13 -5.90 -16.12
CA SER A 167 -6.74 -6.55 -17.27
C SER A 167 -6.05 -7.91 -17.46
N PRO A 168 -6.81 -9.00 -17.72
CA PRO A 168 -6.18 -10.26 -18.11
C PRO A 168 -5.22 -9.98 -19.27
N LYS A 169 -3.97 -10.38 -19.15
CA LYS A 169 -3.07 -10.36 -20.31
C LYS A 169 -3.69 -11.29 -21.34
N GLN A 170 -4.07 -10.74 -22.48
CA GLN A 170 -4.46 -11.49 -23.66
C GLN A 170 -3.26 -12.28 -24.20
#